data_7eafbec0db8ed215b0c77666ab465799
#
_entry.id   7eafbec0db8ed215b0c77666ab465799
#
_cell.length_a   1.000
_cell.length_b   1.000
_cell.length_c   1.000
_cell.angle_alpha   90.00
_cell.angle_beta   90.00
_cell.angle_gamma   90.00
#
_symmetry.space_group_name_H-M   'P 1'
#
loop_
_entity.id
_entity.type
_entity.pdbx_description
1 polymer ?
#
loop_
_entity_poly.entity_id
_entity_poly.type
_entity_poly.pdbx_seq_one_letter_code
_entity_poly.pdbx_strand_id
1 'polypeptide(L)'
;VDIVLEENYPIKSIADGTVIFSEWTAQTGYVIIIIHNYGFMSVYKHNSSLSKKQGELVLAGEVIATAGNTGEYTTGWHLHFELWLDGYPMNPEQFLNFN
;
A
#
# COMPACT_ATOMS: atom_id res chain seq x y z
N VAL A 1 -2.39 -8.66 4.21
CA VAL A 1 -1.27 -9.20 4.97
C VAL A 1 -0.52 -8.07 5.67
N ASP A 2 -0.03 -8.31 6.85
CA ASP A 2 0.75 -7.35 7.64
C ASP A 2 2.22 -7.71 7.57
N ILE A 3 3.04 -6.72 7.23
CA ILE A 3 4.48 -6.86 7.08
C ILE A 3 5.15 -5.99 8.15
N VAL A 4 5.90 -6.60 9.07
CA VAL A 4 6.61 -5.88 10.12
C VAL A 4 7.79 -5.12 9.50
N LEU A 5 7.87 -3.82 9.78
CA LEU A 5 8.87 -2.93 9.21
C LEU A 5 9.47 -2.04 10.30
N GLU A 6 10.62 -1.42 10.00
CA GLU A 6 11.20 -0.38 10.85
C GLU A 6 10.42 0.92 10.69
N GLU A 7 10.53 1.79 11.69
CA GLU A 7 9.92 3.12 11.68
C GLU A 7 10.35 3.89 10.42
N ASN A 8 9.36 4.47 9.73
CA ASN A 8 9.58 5.27 8.52
C ASN A 8 10.25 4.53 7.36
N TYR A 9 10.13 3.19 7.32
CA TYR A 9 10.65 2.41 6.20
C TYR A 9 9.96 2.82 4.89
N PRO A 10 10.72 3.02 3.79
CA PRO A 10 10.09 3.41 2.52
C PRO A 10 9.24 2.29 1.95
N ILE A 11 8.01 2.61 1.59
CA ILE A 11 7.06 1.69 0.96
C ILE A 11 7.13 1.92 -0.54
N LYS A 12 7.32 0.85 -1.31
CA LYS A 12 7.49 0.91 -2.76
C LYS A 12 6.32 0.22 -3.45
N SER A 13 5.93 0.77 -4.61
CA SER A 13 4.88 0.15 -5.42
C SER A 13 5.34 -1.21 -5.94
N ILE A 14 4.45 -2.20 -5.89
CA ILE A 14 4.76 -3.56 -6.36
C ILE A 14 4.87 -3.65 -7.88
N ALA A 15 4.27 -2.72 -8.61
CA ALA A 15 4.23 -2.74 -10.07
C ALA A 15 3.89 -1.33 -10.58
N ASP A 16 4.06 -1.13 -11.88
CA ASP A 16 3.61 0.09 -12.55
C ASP A 16 2.10 0.25 -12.38
N GLY A 17 1.64 1.48 -12.21
CA GLY A 17 0.21 1.72 -12.07
C GLY A 17 -0.13 3.19 -11.93
N THR A 18 -1.38 3.43 -11.54
CA THR A 18 -1.93 4.77 -11.32
C THR A 18 -2.53 4.83 -9.93
N VAL A 19 -2.22 5.90 -9.19
CA VAL A 19 -2.80 6.13 -7.86
C VAL A 19 -4.27 6.53 -8.03
N ILE A 20 -5.19 5.74 -7.47
CA ILE A 20 -6.62 6.03 -7.53
C ILE A 20 -7.15 6.58 -6.20
N PHE A 21 -6.41 6.43 -5.12
CA PHE A 21 -6.78 6.97 -3.82
C PHE A 21 -5.51 7.23 -3.00
N SER A 22 -5.43 8.41 -2.37
CA SER A 22 -4.26 8.79 -1.56
C SER A 22 -4.74 9.78 -0.50
N GLU A 23 -5.20 9.26 0.65
CA GLU A 23 -5.88 10.05 1.69
C GLU A 23 -5.60 9.47 3.07
N TRP A 24 -6.11 10.18 4.07
CA TRP A 24 -6.14 9.72 5.46
C TRP A 24 -7.57 9.38 5.85
N THR A 25 -7.76 8.22 6.49
CA THR A 25 -9.02 7.87 7.13
C THR A 25 -8.76 7.45 8.58
N ALA A 26 -9.75 7.60 9.46
CA ALA A 26 -9.59 7.23 10.86
C ALA A 26 -9.25 5.75 11.04
N GLN A 27 -9.81 4.90 10.20
CA GLN A 27 -9.65 3.43 10.31
C GLN A 27 -8.32 2.96 9.74
N THR A 28 -7.88 3.54 8.61
CA THR A 28 -6.72 3.06 7.87
C THR A 28 -5.45 3.87 8.11
N GLY A 29 -5.58 5.07 8.73
CA GLY A 29 -4.51 6.05 8.71
C GLY A 29 -4.25 6.52 7.28
N TYR A 30 -3.04 6.89 6.96
CA TYR A 30 -2.68 7.24 5.59
C TYR A 30 -2.70 6.00 4.71
N VAL A 31 -3.55 6.01 3.69
CA VAL A 31 -3.75 4.88 2.77
C VAL A 31 -3.53 5.33 1.33
N ILE A 32 -2.84 4.50 0.55
CA ILE A 32 -2.67 4.70 -0.89
C ILE A 32 -3.11 3.43 -1.61
N ILE A 33 -3.85 3.62 -2.70
CA ILE A 33 -4.38 2.53 -3.52
C ILE A 33 -3.92 2.77 -4.96
N ILE A 34 -3.35 1.74 -5.56
CA ILE A 34 -2.80 1.78 -6.91
C ILE A 34 -3.48 0.72 -7.76
N ILE A 35 -3.99 1.15 -8.92
CA ILE A 35 -4.52 0.22 -9.91
C ILE A 35 -3.41 -0.12 -10.91
N HIS A 36 -3.28 -1.41 -11.20
CA HIS A 36 -2.27 -1.96 -12.11
C HIS A 36 -2.94 -2.53 -13.35
N ASN A 37 -2.14 -3.08 -14.25
CA ASN A 37 -2.65 -3.78 -15.42
C ASN A 37 -3.31 -5.12 -15.03
N TYR A 38 -4.12 -5.66 -15.94
CA TYR A 38 -4.75 -6.98 -15.80
C TYR A 38 -5.71 -7.10 -14.61
N GLY A 39 -6.32 -5.98 -14.17
CA GLY A 39 -7.30 -6.01 -13.10
C GLY A 39 -6.76 -6.05 -11.68
N PHE A 40 -5.43 -5.94 -11.51
CA PHE A 40 -4.81 -5.93 -10.18
C PHE A 40 -4.90 -4.55 -9.52
N MET A 41 -5.08 -4.56 -8.21
CA MET A 41 -5.07 -3.36 -7.37
C MET A 41 -4.31 -3.67 -6.09
N SER A 42 -3.41 -2.78 -5.70
CA SER A 42 -2.66 -2.90 -4.44
C SER A 42 -3.07 -1.80 -3.46
N VAL A 43 -3.16 -2.16 -2.19
CA VAL A 43 -3.59 -1.26 -1.11
C VAL A 43 -2.55 -1.27 -0.01
N TYR A 44 -2.14 -0.08 0.43
CA TYR A 44 -1.11 0.13 1.46
C TYR A 44 -1.70 1.00 2.56
N LYS A 45 -1.89 0.43 3.75
CA LYS A 45 -2.56 1.09 4.89
C LYS A 45 -1.60 1.36 6.04
N HIS A 46 -2.00 2.26 6.93
CA HIS A 46 -1.32 2.60 8.18
C HIS A 46 0.04 3.26 7.98
N ASN A 47 0.22 3.95 6.86
CA ASN A 47 1.45 4.69 6.59
C ASN A 47 1.58 5.93 7.48
N SER A 48 2.80 6.42 7.68
CA SER A 48 3.04 7.68 8.37
C SER A 48 2.94 8.88 7.44
N SER A 49 3.22 8.67 6.15
CA SER A 49 3.10 9.72 5.13
C SER A 49 2.91 9.11 3.75
N LEU A 50 2.39 9.91 2.83
CA LEU A 50 2.18 9.53 1.43
C LEU A 50 3.02 10.43 0.53
N SER A 51 3.69 9.85 -0.48
CA SER A 51 4.57 10.57 -1.40
C SER A 51 3.93 10.81 -2.77
N LYS A 52 2.77 10.22 -3.04
CA LYS A 52 2.08 10.31 -4.31
C LYS A 52 0.63 10.72 -4.10
N LYS A 53 0.07 11.43 -5.06
CA LYS A 53 -1.31 11.92 -5.03
C LYS A 53 -2.17 11.15 -6.02
N GLN A 54 -3.48 11.21 -5.79
CA GLN A 54 -4.46 10.65 -6.73
C GLN A 54 -4.23 11.19 -8.12
N GLY A 55 -4.22 10.28 -9.10
CA GLY A 55 -4.01 10.60 -10.51
C GLY A 55 -2.57 10.46 -10.97
N GLU A 56 -1.59 10.39 -10.07
CA GLU A 56 -0.19 10.24 -10.47
C GLU A 56 0.11 8.83 -10.94
N LEU A 57 1.00 8.72 -11.93
CA LEU A 57 1.54 7.45 -12.39
C LEU A 57 2.70 7.05 -11.49
N VAL A 58 2.85 5.76 -11.24
CA VAL A 58 3.97 5.20 -10.48
C VAL A 58 4.59 4.04 -11.24
N LEU A 59 5.89 3.86 -11.02
CA LEU A 59 6.64 2.73 -11.58
C LEU A 59 6.90 1.69 -10.49
N ALA A 60 7.08 0.44 -10.92
CA ALA A 60 7.47 -0.64 -10.02
C ALA A 60 8.72 -0.23 -9.23
N GLY A 61 8.69 -0.40 -7.91
CA GLY A 61 9.81 -0.05 -7.04
C GLY A 61 9.90 1.42 -6.66
N GLU A 62 9.04 2.28 -7.19
CA GLU A 62 9.02 3.69 -6.82
C GLU A 62 8.46 3.88 -5.41
N VAL A 63 9.07 4.76 -4.60
CA VAL A 63 8.61 5.05 -3.26
C VAL A 63 7.28 5.81 -3.33
N ILE A 64 6.26 5.29 -2.64
CA ILE A 64 4.89 5.83 -2.65
C ILE A 64 4.44 6.31 -1.28
N ALA A 65 5.10 5.83 -0.21
CA ALA A 65 4.73 6.14 1.17
C ALA A 65 5.87 5.80 2.10
N THR A 66 5.71 6.10 3.39
CA THR A 66 6.59 5.59 4.44
C THR A 66 5.76 4.81 5.44
N ALA A 67 6.33 3.70 5.94
CA ALA A 67 5.67 2.85 6.93
C ALA A 67 5.38 3.63 8.20
N GLY A 68 4.27 3.28 8.83
CA GLY A 68 3.84 3.95 10.05
C GLY A 68 3.03 3.05 10.95
N ASN A 69 2.32 3.68 11.88
CA ASN A 69 1.37 3.02 12.75
C ASN A 69 0.14 3.90 12.95
N THR A 70 -0.32 4.55 11.87
CA THR A 70 -1.48 5.43 11.91
C THR A 70 -2.77 4.65 11.65
N GLY A 71 -3.88 5.19 12.19
CA GLY A 71 -5.19 4.56 12.08
C GLY A 71 -5.59 3.83 13.36
N GLU A 72 -6.88 3.46 13.46
CA GLU A 72 -7.47 2.92 14.70
C GLU A 72 -7.01 1.51 15.05
N TYR A 73 -6.69 0.69 14.06
CA TYR A 73 -6.42 -0.74 14.25
C TYR A 73 -4.96 -1.08 14.11
N THR A 74 -4.09 -0.12 14.31
CA THR A 74 -2.66 -0.35 14.17
C THR A 74 -2.07 -0.92 15.48
N THR A 75 -1.10 -1.82 15.34
CA THR A 75 -0.42 -2.48 16.47
C THR A 75 1.10 -2.33 16.41
N GLY A 76 1.59 -1.28 15.78
CA GLY A 76 3.01 -0.98 15.67
C GLY A 76 3.43 -0.62 14.26
N TRP A 77 4.74 -0.55 14.04
CA TRP A 77 5.32 -0.16 12.76
C TRP A 77 5.28 -1.31 11.78
N HIS A 78 4.24 -1.38 10.97
CA HIS A 78 4.11 -2.40 9.94
C HIS A 78 3.26 -1.87 8.78
N LEU A 79 3.40 -2.51 7.62
CA LEU A 79 2.56 -2.26 6.47
C LEU A 79 1.42 -3.26 6.46
N HIS A 80 0.19 -2.77 6.41
CA HIS A 80 -0.95 -3.61 6.04
C HIS A 80 -1.13 -3.53 4.54
N PHE A 81 -0.82 -4.64 3.86
CA PHE A 81 -0.84 -4.74 2.41
C PHE A 81 -1.98 -5.64 1.95
N GLU A 82 -2.73 -5.20 0.95
CA GLU A 82 -3.78 -5.99 0.30
C GLU A 82 -3.56 -6.02 -1.20
N LEU A 83 -3.80 -7.17 -1.79
CA LEU A 83 -3.80 -7.35 -3.24
C LEU A 83 -5.18 -7.80 -3.68
N TRP A 84 -5.73 -7.13 -4.68
CA TRP A 84 -7.06 -7.39 -5.23
C TRP A 84 -6.94 -7.71 -6.71
N LEU A 85 -7.74 -8.66 -7.19
CA LEU A 85 -7.82 -9.02 -8.61
C LEU A 85 -9.28 -9.02 -9.02
N ASP A 86 -9.63 -8.17 -10.00
CA ASP A 86 -10.99 -8.03 -10.54
C ASP A 86 -12.04 -7.80 -9.44
N GLY A 87 -11.69 -7.05 -8.40
CA GLY A 87 -12.57 -6.72 -7.29
C GLY A 87 -12.64 -7.75 -6.17
N TYR A 88 -11.78 -8.77 -6.20
CA TYR A 88 -11.71 -9.80 -5.15
C TYR A 88 -10.37 -9.77 -4.43
N PRO A 89 -10.37 -9.84 -3.09
CA PRO A 89 -9.11 -9.90 -2.35
C PRO A 89 -8.40 -11.22 -2.61
N MET A 90 -7.09 -11.14 -2.80
CA MET A 90 -6.23 -12.28 -3.09
C MET A 90 -5.22 -12.46 -1.97
N ASN A 91 -4.69 -13.68 -1.82
CA ASN A 91 -3.55 -13.91 -0.94
C ASN A 91 -2.28 -13.39 -1.63
N PRO A 92 -1.67 -12.31 -1.12
CA PRO A 92 -0.50 -11.72 -1.78
C PRO A 92 0.68 -12.69 -1.87
N GLU A 93 0.81 -13.59 -0.91
CA GLU A 93 1.93 -14.55 -0.87
C GLU A 93 1.94 -15.51 -2.04
N GLN A 94 0.80 -15.69 -2.74
CA GLN A 94 0.72 -16.52 -3.93
C GLN A 94 1.28 -15.84 -5.18
N PHE A 95 1.43 -14.52 -5.15
CA PHE A 95 1.83 -13.71 -6.29
C PHE A 95 3.13 -12.95 -6.08
N LEU A 96 3.51 -12.71 -4.84
CA LEU A 96 4.63 -11.86 -4.47
C LEU A 96 5.57 -12.59 -3.50
N ASN A 97 6.85 -12.23 -3.57
CA ASN A 97 7.85 -12.71 -2.63
C ASN A 97 8.17 -11.61 -1.62
N PHE A 98 7.91 -11.88 -0.33
CA PHE A 98 8.16 -10.93 0.76
C PHE A 98 9.47 -11.19 1.52
N ASN A 99 10.25 -12.17 1.09
CA ASN A 99 11.53 -12.49 1.74
C ASN A 99 12.67 -11.57 1.30
#